data_b6cf70a0c4302ff5069f6c94287bb76c
#
_entry.id   b6cf70a0c4302ff5069f6c94287bb76c
#
_cell.length_a   1.000
_cell.length_b   1.000
_cell.length_c   1.000
_cell.angle_alpha   90.00
_cell.angle_beta   90.00
_cell.angle_gamma   90.00
#
_symmetry.space_group_name_H-M   'P 1'
#
loop_
_entity.id
_entity.type
_entity.pdbx_description
1 polymer ?
#
loop_
_entity_poly.entity_id
_entity_poly.type
_entity_poly.pdbx_seq_one_letter_code
_entity_poly.pdbx_strand_id
1 'polypeptide(L)'
;MEIFREFTFEAAHRLPHVPPGHKCGRLHGHSYRVAVHVTGPVSEATGWIRDFAELSCAFEPLLARLDHYYLNEVEGLDNPTSEVLARWIWERLESALPELSQVVVRETCTSGCVYRGEGQSATAAPQ
;
A
#
# COMPACT_ATOMS: atom_id res chain seq x y z
N MET A 1 16.88 0.19 12.25
CA MET A 1 16.75 1.34 11.33
C MET A 1 15.77 0.98 10.23
N GLU A 2 15.04 1.97 9.74
CA GLU A 2 14.02 1.74 8.74
C GLU A 2 14.23 2.73 7.60
N ILE A 3 14.15 2.26 6.37
CA ILE A 3 14.19 3.13 5.19
C ILE A 3 12.88 3.01 4.47
N PHE A 4 12.57 3.99 3.62
CA PHE A 4 11.33 3.96 2.86
C PHE A 4 11.50 4.65 1.51
N ARG A 5 10.58 4.32 0.60
CA ARG A 5 10.44 5.03 -0.66
C ARG A 5 8.98 5.34 -0.90
N GLU A 6 8.72 6.53 -1.44
CA GLU A 6 7.35 6.97 -1.69
C GLU A 6 7.02 6.86 -3.17
N PHE A 7 5.77 6.53 -3.45
CA PHE A 7 5.23 6.44 -4.80
C PHE A 7 3.91 7.21 -4.82
N THR A 8 3.60 7.83 -5.95
CA THR A 8 2.34 8.55 -6.10
C THR A 8 1.60 8.01 -7.32
N PHE A 9 0.29 8.00 -7.23
CA PHE A 9 -0.54 7.64 -8.38
C PHE A 9 -1.90 8.30 -8.25
N GLU A 10 -2.58 8.42 -9.39
CA GLU A 10 -3.93 8.97 -9.45
C GLU A 10 -4.89 7.83 -9.70
N ALA A 11 -5.95 7.76 -8.94
CA ALA A 11 -6.93 6.71 -9.14
C ALA A 11 -8.31 7.13 -8.66
N ALA A 12 -9.32 6.50 -9.21
CA ALA A 12 -10.70 6.73 -8.81
C ALA A 12 -11.19 5.55 -8.00
N HIS A 13 -12.14 5.78 -7.12
CA HIS A 13 -12.79 4.71 -6.39
C HIS A 13 -14.16 5.15 -5.91
N ARG A 14 -14.90 4.18 -5.43
CA ARG A 14 -16.18 4.37 -4.79
C ARG A 14 -16.24 3.40 -3.64
N LEU A 15 -16.75 3.83 -2.49
CA LEU A 15 -16.85 2.97 -1.32
C LEU A 15 -18.27 2.39 -1.25
N PRO A 16 -18.46 1.12 -1.62
CA PRO A 16 -19.80 0.55 -1.73
C PRO A 16 -20.47 0.23 -0.39
N HIS A 17 -19.72 0.21 0.69
CA HIS A 17 -20.25 -0.21 2.00
C HIS A 17 -20.50 0.94 2.97
N VAL A 18 -20.43 2.19 2.49
CA VAL A 18 -20.76 3.33 3.34
C VAL A 18 -22.28 3.53 3.38
N PRO A 19 -22.81 4.23 4.39
CA PRO A 19 -24.25 4.47 4.49
C PRO A 19 -24.79 5.20 3.26
N PRO A 20 -26.07 4.96 2.90
CA PRO A 20 -26.69 5.65 1.77
C PRO A 20 -26.58 7.16 1.94
N GLY A 21 -26.25 7.84 0.86
CA GLY A 21 -26.10 9.30 0.89
C GLY A 21 -24.72 9.78 1.31
N HIS A 22 -23.85 8.89 1.75
CA HIS A 22 -22.48 9.26 2.11
C HIS A 22 -21.71 9.66 0.85
N LYS A 23 -20.93 10.76 0.93
CA LYS A 23 -20.24 11.28 -0.25
C LYS A 23 -19.24 10.27 -0.83
N CYS A 24 -18.65 9.42 0.00
CA CYS A 24 -17.67 8.44 -0.46
C CYS A 24 -18.30 7.29 -1.24
N GLY A 25 -19.64 7.18 -1.21
CA GLY A 25 -20.35 6.22 -2.04
C GLY A 25 -20.42 6.62 -3.50
N ARG A 26 -20.04 7.86 -3.83
CA ARG A 26 -20.00 8.33 -5.21
C ARG A 26 -18.64 8.08 -5.81
N LEU A 27 -18.60 7.97 -7.12
CA LEU A 27 -17.33 7.86 -7.83
C LEU A 27 -16.54 9.15 -7.63
N HIS A 28 -15.33 9.05 -7.17
CA HIS A 28 -14.46 10.20 -6.99
C HIS A 28 -13.00 9.75 -7.09
N GLY A 29 -12.08 10.70 -7.18
CA GLY A 29 -10.67 10.39 -7.34
C GLY A 29 -9.80 11.04 -6.30
N HIS A 30 -8.61 10.47 -6.14
CA HIS A 30 -7.60 11.00 -5.22
C HIS A 30 -6.23 10.92 -5.86
N SER A 31 -5.35 11.79 -5.37
CA SER A 31 -3.92 11.62 -5.54
C SER A 31 -3.45 10.79 -4.36
N TYR A 32 -3.04 9.56 -4.63
CA TYR A 32 -2.58 8.66 -3.59
C TYR A 32 -1.07 8.78 -3.41
N ARG A 33 -0.62 8.67 -2.17
CA ARG A 33 0.81 8.59 -1.87
C ARG A 33 1.02 7.35 -1.02
N VAL A 34 1.91 6.48 -1.48
CA VAL A 34 2.20 5.23 -0.78
C VAL A 34 3.66 5.23 -0.39
N ALA A 35 3.95 4.95 0.88
CA ALA A 35 5.32 4.77 1.34
C ALA A 35 5.52 3.31 1.70
N VAL A 36 6.57 2.71 1.14
CA VAL A 36 6.94 1.32 1.41
C VAL A 36 8.17 1.35 2.28
N HIS A 37 8.07 0.78 3.49
CA HIS A 37 9.16 0.79 4.47
C HIS A 37 9.72 -0.60 4.66
N VAL A 38 11.04 -0.69 4.76
CA VAL A 38 11.72 -1.94 5.13
C VAL A 38 12.68 -1.66 6.28
N THR A 39 12.90 -2.66 7.12
CA THR A 39 13.81 -2.51 8.24
C THR A 39 14.92 -3.55 8.15
N GLY A 40 16.02 -3.28 8.82
CA GLY A 40 17.11 -4.23 8.87
C GLY A 40 18.40 -3.56 9.37
N PRO A 41 19.47 -4.36 9.47
CA PRO A 41 20.76 -3.80 9.82
C PRO A 41 21.40 -3.16 8.60
N VAL A 42 22.21 -2.16 8.84
CA VAL A 42 22.99 -1.53 7.77
C VAL A 42 24.13 -2.47 7.41
N SER A 43 24.25 -2.82 6.15
CA SER A 43 25.35 -3.65 5.67
C SER A 43 26.65 -2.85 5.72
N GLU A 44 27.68 -3.40 6.32
CA GLU A 44 28.97 -2.72 6.37
C GLU A 44 29.59 -2.59 4.98
N ALA A 45 29.30 -3.53 4.11
CA ALA A 45 29.88 -3.52 2.77
C ALA A 45 29.27 -2.43 1.89
N THR A 46 27.97 -2.20 1.98
CA THR A 46 27.28 -1.25 1.10
C THR A 46 26.92 0.05 1.80
N GLY A 47 26.76 0.02 3.12
CA GLY A 47 26.30 1.19 3.87
C GLY A 47 24.80 1.38 3.83
N TRP A 48 24.06 0.44 3.29
CA TRP A 48 22.60 0.54 3.23
C TRP A 48 21.94 -0.71 3.82
N ILE A 49 20.63 -0.59 4.09
CA ILE A 49 19.81 -1.73 4.49
C ILE A 49 19.41 -2.48 3.23
N ARG A 50 19.01 -1.74 2.20
CA ARG A 50 18.63 -2.28 0.91
C ARG A 50 18.70 -1.12 -0.09
N ASP A 51 18.97 -1.41 -1.34
CA ASP A 51 18.99 -0.39 -2.39
C ASP A 51 17.56 0.11 -2.61
N PHE A 52 17.38 1.43 -2.61
CA PHE A 52 16.07 2.03 -2.88
C PHE A 52 15.50 1.57 -4.22
N ALA A 53 16.36 1.28 -5.20
CA ALA A 53 15.92 0.79 -6.50
C ALA A 53 15.17 -0.54 -6.38
N GLU A 54 15.50 -1.36 -5.39
CA GLU A 54 14.80 -2.62 -5.17
C GLU A 54 13.39 -2.41 -4.66
N LEU A 55 13.18 -1.36 -3.87
CA LEU A 55 11.83 -1.00 -3.44
C LEU A 55 11.01 -0.56 -4.64
N SER A 56 11.61 0.22 -5.54
CA SER A 56 10.93 0.67 -6.76
C SER A 56 10.59 -0.51 -7.67
N CYS A 57 11.52 -1.43 -7.86
CA CYS A 57 11.28 -2.60 -8.70
C CYS A 57 10.17 -3.48 -8.14
N ALA A 58 10.09 -3.61 -6.81
CA ALA A 58 9.05 -4.41 -6.19
C ALA A 58 7.67 -3.77 -6.35
N PHE A 59 7.61 -2.44 -6.29
CA PHE A 59 6.33 -1.72 -6.36
C PHE A 59 5.86 -1.48 -7.80
N GLU A 60 6.76 -1.46 -8.76
CA GLU A 60 6.42 -1.12 -10.14
C GLU A 60 5.25 -1.92 -10.72
N PRO A 61 5.18 -3.24 -10.54
CA PRO A 61 4.03 -3.99 -11.05
C PRO A 61 2.70 -3.58 -10.42
N LEU A 62 2.74 -3.18 -9.16
CA LEU A 62 1.54 -2.71 -8.47
C LEU A 62 1.13 -1.34 -9.00
N LEU A 63 2.10 -0.47 -9.20
CA LEU A 63 1.84 0.86 -9.72
C LEU A 63 1.14 0.78 -11.09
N ALA A 64 1.57 -0.16 -11.93
CA ALA A 64 0.96 -0.35 -13.24
C ALA A 64 -0.51 -0.79 -13.16
N ARG A 65 -0.91 -1.40 -12.05
CA ARG A 65 -2.29 -1.85 -11.86
C ARG A 65 -3.17 -0.81 -11.16
N LEU A 66 -2.56 0.20 -10.55
CA LEU A 66 -3.28 1.18 -9.73
C LEU A 66 -3.39 2.54 -10.39
N ASP A 67 -2.32 2.99 -11.06
CA ASP A 67 -2.25 4.34 -11.57
C ASP A 67 -3.19 4.53 -12.75
N HIS A 68 -4.08 5.52 -12.64
CA HIS A 68 -5.08 5.84 -13.65
C HIS A 68 -6.13 4.73 -13.85
N TYR A 69 -6.37 3.96 -12.80
CA TYR A 69 -7.40 2.92 -12.83
C TYR A 69 -8.55 3.26 -11.89
N TYR A 70 -9.67 2.61 -12.13
CA TYR A 70 -10.81 2.61 -11.22
C TYR A 70 -10.56 1.44 -10.27
N LEU A 71 -10.20 1.74 -9.04
CA LEU A 71 -9.72 0.73 -8.10
C LEU A 71 -10.72 -0.39 -7.84
N ASN A 72 -12.01 -0.08 -7.89
CA ASN A 72 -13.05 -1.10 -7.65
C ASN A 72 -13.01 -2.23 -8.67
N GLU A 73 -12.36 -2.01 -9.82
CA GLU A 73 -12.25 -3.03 -10.85
C GLU A 73 -10.96 -3.84 -10.76
N VAL A 74 -10.09 -3.48 -9.84
CA VAL A 74 -8.85 -4.22 -9.64
C VAL A 74 -9.15 -5.42 -8.76
N GLU A 75 -8.67 -6.58 -9.16
CA GLU A 75 -8.91 -7.81 -8.42
C GLU A 75 -8.42 -7.70 -6.97
N GLY A 76 -9.31 -7.98 -6.02
CA GLY A 76 -8.99 -7.88 -4.59
C GLY A 76 -9.29 -6.51 -3.99
N LEU A 77 -9.73 -5.54 -4.80
CA LEU A 77 -10.03 -4.20 -4.33
C LEU A 77 -11.51 -3.85 -4.53
N ASP A 78 -12.41 -4.78 -4.23
CA ASP A 78 -13.85 -4.52 -4.38
C ASP A 78 -14.33 -3.42 -3.46
N ASN A 79 -13.69 -3.27 -2.31
CA ASN A 79 -14.01 -2.20 -1.34
C ASN A 79 -12.71 -1.43 -1.06
N PRO A 80 -12.30 -0.53 -1.96
CA PRO A 80 -10.97 0.04 -1.93
C PRO A 80 -10.82 1.22 -0.99
N THR A 81 -11.00 0.99 0.29
CA THR A 81 -10.64 1.96 1.33
C THR A 81 -9.11 2.03 1.41
N SER A 82 -8.57 3.04 2.07
CA SER A 82 -7.13 3.12 2.30
C SER A 82 -6.62 1.90 3.05
N GLU A 83 -7.40 1.41 4.01
CA GLU A 83 -7.04 0.25 4.82
C GLU A 83 -6.96 -1.02 3.97
N VAL A 84 -7.96 -1.26 3.12
CA VAL A 84 -7.98 -2.42 2.24
C VAL A 84 -6.85 -2.31 1.22
N LEU A 85 -6.61 -1.11 0.69
CA LEU A 85 -5.53 -0.89 -0.28
C LEU A 85 -4.17 -1.16 0.37
N ALA A 86 -3.96 -0.70 1.60
CA ALA A 86 -2.68 -0.92 2.29
C ALA A 86 -2.41 -2.41 2.47
N ARG A 87 -3.44 -3.18 2.86
CA ARG A 87 -3.31 -4.63 3.03
C ARG A 87 -3.06 -5.31 1.68
N TRP A 88 -3.76 -4.89 0.64
CA TRP A 88 -3.59 -5.42 -0.71
C TRP A 88 -2.14 -5.24 -1.20
N ILE A 89 -1.58 -4.05 -0.95
CA ILE A 89 -0.20 -3.75 -1.31
C ILE A 89 0.76 -4.62 -0.52
N TRP A 90 0.54 -4.72 0.79
CA TRP A 90 1.39 -5.54 1.67
C TRP A 90 1.47 -6.97 1.16
N GLU A 91 0.32 -7.57 0.88
CA GLU A 91 0.25 -8.96 0.46
C GLU A 91 1.03 -9.22 -0.82
N ARG A 92 1.15 -8.24 -1.67
CA ARG A 92 1.83 -8.37 -2.95
C ARG A 92 3.30 -7.98 -2.89
N LEU A 93 3.73 -7.35 -1.80
CA LEU A 93 5.12 -6.95 -1.64
C LEU A 93 5.91 -7.89 -0.73
N GLU A 94 5.24 -8.60 0.18
CA GLU A 94 5.97 -9.28 1.25
C GLU A 94 6.93 -10.36 0.76
N SER A 95 6.63 -11.02 -0.35
CA SER A 95 7.54 -12.04 -0.86
C SER A 95 8.78 -11.42 -1.51
N ALA A 96 8.64 -10.28 -2.17
CA ALA A 96 9.77 -9.60 -2.80
C ALA A 96 10.58 -8.80 -1.78
N LEU A 97 9.94 -8.38 -0.69
CA LEU A 97 10.57 -7.59 0.36
C LEU A 97 10.32 -8.25 1.72
N PRO A 98 11.08 -9.30 2.06
CA PRO A 98 10.87 -10.00 3.34
C PRO A 98 11.01 -9.10 4.56
N GLU A 99 11.76 -8.00 4.44
CA GLU A 99 11.98 -7.05 5.53
C GLU A 99 10.89 -5.97 5.60
N LEU A 100 9.83 -6.10 4.80
CA LEU A 100 8.75 -5.12 4.77
C LEU A 100 8.23 -4.87 6.18
N SER A 101 8.22 -3.62 6.60
CA SER A 101 7.86 -3.26 7.98
C SER A 101 6.58 -2.45 8.05
N GLN A 102 6.30 -1.61 7.05
CA GLN A 102 5.01 -0.95 7.01
C GLN A 102 4.70 -0.45 5.60
N VAL A 103 3.42 -0.35 5.33
CA VAL A 103 2.89 0.28 4.12
C VAL A 103 2.01 1.43 4.58
N VAL A 104 2.34 2.65 4.15
CA VAL A 104 1.57 3.84 4.51
C VAL A 104 0.82 4.27 3.27
N VAL A 105 -0.49 4.44 3.38
CA VAL A 105 -1.32 4.92 2.27
C VAL A 105 -1.97 6.22 2.68
N ARG A 106 -1.79 7.26 1.88
CA ARG A 106 -2.42 8.56 2.09
C ARG A 106 -3.29 8.90 0.90
N GLU A 107 -4.49 9.37 1.20
CA GLU A 107 -5.39 9.91 0.18
C GLU A 107 -5.36 11.41 0.32
N THR A 108 -5.17 12.12 -0.75
CA THR A 108 -5.20 13.57 -0.82
C THR A 108 -5.10 14.29 0.51
N CYS A 109 -4.13 15.05 0.73
CA CYS A 109 -3.93 15.96 1.86
C CYS A 109 -3.66 15.35 3.24
N THR A 110 -4.69 15.06 4.02
CA THR A 110 -4.50 15.00 5.46
C THR A 110 -4.80 13.66 6.12
N SER A 111 -5.25 12.69 5.37
CA SER A 111 -5.67 11.40 5.95
C SER A 111 -4.88 10.24 5.37
N GLY A 112 -4.70 9.22 6.16
CA GLY A 112 -4.00 8.03 5.68
C GLY A 112 -4.02 6.94 6.72
N CYS A 113 -3.43 5.80 6.38
CA CYS A 113 -3.29 4.68 7.29
C CYS A 113 -1.89 4.11 7.23
N VAL A 114 -1.50 3.45 8.31
CA VAL A 114 -0.22 2.77 8.43
C VAL A 114 -0.52 1.32 8.74
N TYR A 115 -0.10 0.42 7.88
CA TYR A 115 -0.33 -1.01 8.06
C TYR A 115 1.01 -1.70 8.30
N ARG A 116 1.09 -2.49 9.35
CA ARG A 116 2.30 -3.20 9.74
C ARG A 116 2.13 -4.71 9.68
N GLY A 117 1.20 -5.21 8.89
CA GLY A 117 0.98 -6.63 8.73
C GLY A 117 0.15 -7.27 9.83
N GLU A 118 -0.54 -6.47 10.66
CA GLU A 118 -1.26 -7.01 11.82
C GLU A 118 -2.32 -8.04 11.43
N GLY A 119 -3.06 -7.73 10.36
CA GLY A 119 -4.08 -8.67 9.91
C GLY A 119 -3.50 -9.95 9.36
N GLN A 120 -2.33 -9.88 8.75
CA GLN A 120 -1.66 -11.06 8.23
C GLN A 120 -1.22 -11.97 9.37
N SER A 121 -0.65 -11.39 10.41
CA SER A 121 -0.23 -12.17 11.57
C SER A 121 -1.39 -12.91 12.19
N ALA A 122 -2.51 -12.24 12.36
CA ALA A 122 -3.70 -12.86 12.94
C ALA A 122 -4.22 -13.96 12.05
N THR A 123 -4.13 -13.78 10.74
CA THR A 123 -4.60 -14.76 9.81
C THR A 123 -3.65 -15.95 9.74
N ALA A 124 -2.38 -15.70 9.84
CA ALA A 124 -1.38 -16.72 9.72
C ALA A 124 -1.33 -17.63 10.91
N ALA A 125 -1.77 -17.13 12.04
CA ALA A 125 -1.63 -17.87 13.24
C ALA A 125 -2.70 -18.86 13.55
N PRO A 126 -3.52 -19.19 12.80
CA PRO A 126 -4.50 -20.07 13.17
C PRO A 126 -4.10 -21.37 13.23
N GLN A 127 -4.06 -21.75 13.71
CA GLN A 127 -3.73 -22.62 13.53
C GLN A 127 -3.85 -23.49 14.23
#